data_d069c5c6551e21f8dfec884b30ccb377
#
_entry.id   d069c5c6551e21f8dfec884b30ccb377
#
_cell.length_a   1.000
_cell.length_b   1.000
_cell.length_c   1.000
_cell.angle_alpha   90.00
_cell.angle_beta   90.00
_cell.angle_gamma   90.00
#
_symmetry.space_group_name_H-M   'P 1'
#
loop_
_entity.id
_entity.type
_entity.pdbx_description
1 polymer ?
#
loop_
_entity_poly.entity_id
_entity_poly.type
_entity_poly.pdbx_seq_one_letter_code
_entity_poly.pdbx_strand_id
1 'polypeptide(L)'
;MVKRIYWDAYPMEVTSTGNSYPTVRKRLLELFNEGALMVNYSGHGSPDVLSHELVIGKNDVEQLTSPRLPVWVTVSCDISPFDNATMSFGEYAFLNPKGGAIGLMTSTRTTYSSQNRRINYLFSQYLFARDEAGQRLRMGDAIRRAKCSLITSSASSGLQDVSENKLNYMLMGDPALIIGNTDYTIKVDEINGHKTDSKADIVLKAGQQVTVKGHVETLQGAQATDFTGVMHATVFDNVETITCRNNTGKASKPFTYYERTKTLFVGGDSVRNGTYSFTFRVPMDINYSMLSGLINLYAVNDTHEREAKGSYDNFLLGGTADELANDSLGPMLTLYLNSPDFVTGDQVNETPHLVVMLEDTDGINTVGNGIGHDLIAIVDGKASMTYTLNDYYVSDLGDYTRGTVSYTLPTLDEGMHTLMFRAWDMMNNAATTTIEFEVVKGLRPRILDITTTHSPAREHTTFMLTHDRPETEVTISIEVFDFSGRTLWRHSEQATTPDNSYTLNWGLNTASGQPLGTGVYLYRATVSSASGTSTSRVRKLTILR
;
A
#
# COMPACT_ATOMS: atom_id res chain seq x y z
N MET A 1 -9.73 -3.13 -2.74
CA MET A 1 -9.74 -2.82 -4.19
C MET A 1 -9.25 -4.04 -4.96
N VAL A 2 -9.73 -4.28 -6.19
CA VAL A 2 -9.24 -5.34 -7.08
C VAL A 2 -8.55 -4.66 -8.27
N LYS A 3 -7.26 -4.94 -8.48
CA LYS A 3 -6.52 -4.51 -9.69
C LYS A 3 -6.48 -5.68 -10.67
N ARG A 4 -6.91 -5.48 -11.92
CA ARG A 4 -6.93 -6.51 -12.98
C ARG A 4 -5.80 -6.28 -13.95
N ILE A 5 -5.00 -7.30 -14.18
CA ILE A 5 -3.88 -7.23 -15.12
C ILE A 5 -4.03 -8.35 -16.15
N TYR A 6 -4.55 -8.00 -17.32
CA TYR A 6 -4.59 -8.86 -18.49
C TYR A 6 -3.38 -8.55 -19.38
N TRP A 7 -2.51 -9.54 -19.65
CA TRP A 7 -1.30 -9.32 -20.45
C TRP A 7 -1.58 -8.60 -21.75
N ASP A 8 -2.63 -9.04 -22.45
CA ASP A 8 -3.02 -8.49 -23.77
C ASP A 8 -3.54 -7.04 -23.73
N ALA A 9 -3.74 -6.46 -22.57
CA ALA A 9 -4.01 -5.01 -22.44
C ALA A 9 -2.73 -4.15 -22.61
N TYR A 10 -1.55 -4.77 -22.51
CA TYR A 10 -0.24 -4.12 -22.59
C TYR A 10 0.48 -4.42 -23.89
N PRO A 11 1.47 -3.60 -24.30
CA PRO A 11 2.30 -3.89 -25.47
C PRO A 11 3.07 -5.20 -25.30
N MET A 12 3.03 -6.05 -26.31
CA MET A 12 3.85 -7.25 -26.39
C MET A 12 5.13 -6.94 -27.19
N GLU A 13 6.25 -7.38 -26.69
CA GLU A 13 7.53 -7.35 -27.40
C GLU A 13 7.85 -8.74 -27.96
N VAL A 14 8.27 -8.78 -29.22
CA VAL A 14 8.70 -10.01 -29.88
C VAL A 14 10.22 -10.04 -29.89
N THR A 15 10.79 -11.05 -29.22
CA THR A 15 12.23 -11.25 -29.13
C THR A 15 12.66 -12.54 -29.80
N SER A 16 13.96 -12.75 -29.97
CA SER A 16 14.51 -14.01 -30.50
C SER A 16 14.20 -15.23 -29.62
N THR A 17 13.88 -15.02 -28.35
CA THR A 17 13.54 -16.06 -27.36
C THR A 17 12.05 -16.27 -27.18
N GLY A 18 11.21 -15.47 -27.84
CA GLY A 18 9.76 -15.53 -27.78
C GLY A 18 9.09 -14.20 -27.48
N ASN A 19 7.80 -14.23 -27.25
CA ASN A 19 7.02 -13.07 -26.87
C ASN A 19 7.23 -12.73 -25.38
N SER A 20 7.23 -11.45 -25.04
CA SER A 20 7.35 -10.96 -23.67
C SER A 20 6.50 -9.75 -23.40
N TYR A 21 6.23 -9.47 -22.12
CA TYR A 21 5.48 -8.31 -21.63
C TYR A 21 6.25 -7.56 -20.52
N PRO A 22 7.34 -6.83 -20.86
CA PRO A 22 8.20 -6.18 -19.87
C PRO A 22 7.44 -5.19 -18.98
N THR A 23 6.49 -4.44 -19.54
CA THR A 23 5.64 -3.49 -18.79
C THR A 23 4.76 -4.21 -17.76
N VAL A 24 4.19 -5.37 -18.12
CA VAL A 24 3.40 -6.20 -17.18
C VAL A 24 4.29 -6.71 -16.06
N ARG A 25 5.48 -7.25 -16.39
CA ARG A 25 6.43 -7.75 -15.40
C ARG A 25 6.82 -6.66 -14.41
N LYS A 26 7.18 -5.47 -14.90
CA LYS A 26 7.49 -4.32 -14.05
C LYS A 26 6.33 -3.99 -13.11
N ARG A 27 5.11 -3.87 -13.65
CA ARG A 27 3.91 -3.52 -12.87
C ARG A 27 3.57 -4.58 -11.80
N LEU A 28 3.73 -5.86 -12.11
CA LEU A 28 3.50 -6.93 -11.14
C LEU A 28 4.51 -6.88 -9.99
N LEU A 29 5.80 -6.67 -10.28
CA LEU A 29 6.83 -6.56 -9.26
C LEU A 29 6.60 -5.34 -8.34
N GLU A 30 6.18 -4.20 -8.89
CA GLU A 30 5.77 -3.03 -8.11
C GLU A 30 4.62 -3.39 -7.16
N LEU A 31 3.54 -4.01 -7.66
CA LEU A 31 2.37 -4.40 -6.85
C LEU A 31 2.71 -5.45 -5.79
N PHE A 32 3.63 -6.37 -6.07
CA PHE A 32 4.08 -7.36 -5.07
C PHE A 32 4.88 -6.69 -3.95
N ASN A 33 5.68 -5.67 -4.27
CA ASN A 33 6.42 -4.90 -3.27
C ASN A 33 5.51 -3.94 -2.49
N GLU A 34 4.49 -3.35 -3.10
CA GLU A 34 3.44 -2.60 -2.40
C GLU A 34 2.67 -3.49 -1.41
N GLY A 35 2.55 -4.78 -1.72
CA GLY A 35 1.82 -5.78 -0.95
C GLY A 35 0.35 -5.90 -1.38
N ALA A 36 -0.20 -7.09 -1.19
CA ALA A 36 -1.58 -7.42 -1.47
C ALA A 36 -2.13 -8.42 -0.46
N LEU A 37 -3.44 -8.42 -0.24
CA LEU A 37 -4.08 -9.46 0.57
C LEU A 37 -4.08 -10.80 -0.18
N MET A 38 -4.34 -10.76 -1.48
CA MET A 38 -4.41 -11.95 -2.33
C MET A 38 -3.90 -11.63 -3.74
N VAL A 39 -3.09 -12.54 -4.29
CA VAL A 39 -2.71 -12.60 -5.70
C VAL A 39 -3.45 -13.77 -6.34
N ASN A 40 -4.31 -13.52 -7.30
CA ASN A 40 -5.06 -14.56 -8.01
C ASN A 40 -4.59 -14.62 -9.46
N TYR A 41 -3.87 -15.66 -9.82
CA TYR A 41 -3.39 -15.91 -11.17
C TYR A 41 -4.20 -17.00 -11.86
N SER A 42 -4.64 -16.75 -13.07
CA SER A 42 -5.30 -17.73 -13.94
C SER A 42 -4.69 -17.67 -15.35
N GLY A 43 -4.05 -18.73 -15.76
CA GLY A 43 -3.34 -18.80 -17.04
C GLY A 43 -2.51 -20.06 -17.17
N HIS A 44 -1.59 -20.10 -18.13
CA HIS A 44 -0.60 -21.15 -18.25
C HIS A 44 0.51 -20.99 -17.20
N GLY A 45 1.10 -22.11 -16.79
CA GLY A 45 2.22 -22.12 -15.86
C GLY A 45 3.04 -23.38 -15.93
N SER A 46 4.17 -23.34 -15.27
CA SER A 46 5.10 -24.43 -15.14
C SER A 46 5.80 -24.35 -13.77
N PRO A 47 6.63 -25.32 -13.41
CA PRO A 47 7.44 -25.24 -12.19
C PRO A 47 8.39 -24.03 -12.11
N ASP A 48 8.67 -23.37 -13.23
CA ASP A 48 9.65 -22.32 -13.30
C ASP A 48 9.05 -20.91 -13.49
N VAL A 49 7.81 -20.81 -14.05
CA VAL A 49 7.31 -19.52 -14.51
C VAL A 49 5.78 -19.48 -14.64
N LEU A 50 5.23 -18.28 -14.45
CA LEU A 50 3.85 -17.94 -14.83
C LEU A 50 3.84 -17.44 -16.27
N SER A 51 2.97 -18.02 -17.08
CA SER A 51 2.73 -17.84 -18.51
C SER A 51 3.88 -18.30 -19.44
N HIS A 52 3.52 -18.54 -20.70
CA HIS A 52 4.50 -18.89 -21.74
C HIS A 52 5.39 -17.70 -22.12
N GLU A 53 4.93 -16.49 -21.88
CA GLU A 53 5.63 -15.23 -22.15
C GLU A 53 6.62 -14.84 -21.03
N LEU A 54 6.89 -15.77 -20.09
CA LEU A 54 7.87 -15.64 -19.02
C LEU A 54 7.68 -14.35 -18.19
N VAL A 55 6.43 -14.01 -17.87
CA VAL A 55 6.11 -12.73 -17.23
C VAL A 55 6.68 -12.63 -15.83
N ILE A 56 6.52 -13.68 -15.00
CA ILE A 56 7.12 -13.80 -13.66
C ILE A 56 7.73 -15.18 -13.51
N GLY A 57 9.01 -15.26 -13.22
CA GLY A 57 9.72 -16.51 -12.96
C GLY A 57 10.08 -16.69 -11.50
N LYS A 58 10.57 -17.88 -11.15
CA LYS A 58 11.01 -18.22 -9.79
C LYS A 58 12.11 -17.27 -9.25
N ASN A 59 13.02 -16.80 -10.11
CA ASN A 59 14.06 -15.85 -9.73
C ASN A 59 13.49 -14.48 -9.35
N ASP A 60 12.38 -14.06 -9.96
CA ASP A 60 11.70 -12.81 -9.59
C ASP A 60 11.08 -12.93 -8.20
N VAL A 61 10.45 -14.08 -7.93
CA VAL A 61 9.79 -14.34 -6.65
C VAL A 61 10.81 -14.48 -5.51
N GLU A 62 11.97 -15.07 -5.77
CA GLU A 62 13.07 -15.17 -4.82
C GLU A 62 13.61 -13.79 -4.39
N GLN A 63 13.52 -12.80 -5.28
CA GLN A 63 14.01 -11.44 -5.03
C GLN A 63 12.98 -10.51 -4.40
N LEU A 64 11.75 -10.96 -4.17
CA LEU A 64 10.73 -10.15 -3.49
C LEU A 64 11.13 -9.88 -2.05
N THR A 65 10.95 -8.63 -1.60
CA THR A 65 11.37 -8.18 -0.27
C THR A 65 10.23 -7.56 0.54
N SER A 66 8.99 -7.62 0.06
CA SER A 66 7.85 -7.06 0.78
C SER A 66 7.52 -7.89 2.04
N PRO A 67 7.39 -7.27 3.22
CA PRO A 67 6.91 -7.93 4.42
C PRO A 67 5.38 -8.18 4.39
N ARG A 68 4.66 -7.59 3.42
CA ARG A 68 3.21 -7.73 3.27
C ARG A 68 2.91 -8.94 2.39
N LEU A 69 2.96 -10.12 3.00
CA LEU A 69 2.84 -11.40 2.30
C LEU A 69 1.41 -11.71 1.86
N PRO A 70 1.10 -11.81 0.57
CA PRO A 70 -0.22 -12.19 0.08
C PRO A 70 -0.47 -13.69 0.20
N VAL A 71 -1.74 -14.07 0.16
CA VAL A 71 -2.14 -15.42 -0.22
C VAL A 71 -2.14 -15.52 -1.75
N TRP A 72 -1.41 -16.48 -2.29
CA TRP A 72 -1.43 -16.74 -3.72
C TRP A 72 -2.45 -17.82 -4.07
N VAL A 73 -3.24 -17.55 -5.09
CA VAL A 73 -4.18 -18.48 -5.70
C VAL A 73 -3.72 -18.68 -7.15
N THR A 74 -2.99 -19.77 -7.40
CA THR A 74 -2.44 -20.02 -8.74
C THR A 74 -3.27 -21.10 -9.43
N VAL A 75 -4.17 -20.66 -10.29
CA VAL A 75 -5.09 -21.52 -11.03
C VAL A 75 -4.49 -21.85 -12.38
N SER A 76 -3.49 -22.71 -12.35
CA SER A 76 -2.62 -23.05 -13.48
C SER A 76 -2.08 -24.48 -13.34
N CYS A 77 -1.29 -24.95 -14.30
CA CYS A 77 -0.66 -26.26 -14.28
C CYS A 77 0.68 -26.24 -13.56
N ASP A 78 1.00 -27.29 -12.80
CA ASP A 78 2.35 -27.64 -12.33
C ASP A 78 3.15 -26.50 -11.65
N ILE A 79 2.48 -25.60 -10.91
CA ILE A 79 3.15 -24.48 -10.25
C ILE A 79 3.98 -24.92 -9.03
N SER A 80 3.52 -25.97 -8.33
CA SER A 80 4.13 -26.43 -7.08
C SER A 80 4.26 -27.97 -7.00
N PRO A 81 4.93 -28.61 -7.97
CA PRO A 81 5.21 -30.05 -7.88
C PRO A 81 6.38 -30.29 -6.91
N PHE A 82 6.08 -30.28 -5.60
CA PHE A 82 7.05 -30.34 -4.48
C PHE A 82 7.84 -31.66 -4.41
N ASP A 83 7.52 -32.64 -5.24
CA ASP A 83 8.24 -33.91 -5.41
C ASP A 83 9.22 -33.91 -6.60
N ASN A 84 9.45 -32.75 -7.23
CA ASN A 84 10.48 -32.58 -8.25
C ASN A 84 11.89 -32.50 -7.63
N ALA A 85 12.90 -32.82 -8.46
CA ALA A 85 14.31 -32.73 -8.04
C ALA A 85 14.79 -31.28 -7.80
N THR A 86 14.10 -30.29 -8.36
CA THR A 86 14.41 -28.87 -8.23
C THR A 86 13.21 -28.14 -7.65
N MET A 87 13.47 -27.11 -6.85
CA MET A 87 12.42 -26.26 -6.29
C MET A 87 11.58 -25.61 -7.38
N SER A 88 10.27 -25.66 -7.17
CA SER A 88 9.27 -25.08 -8.05
C SER A 88 9.00 -23.60 -7.73
N PHE A 89 8.31 -22.90 -8.63
CA PHE A 89 7.86 -21.53 -8.45
C PHE A 89 7.12 -21.33 -7.12
N GLY A 90 6.18 -22.22 -6.78
CA GLY A 90 5.42 -22.11 -5.53
C GLY A 90 6.28 -22.30 -4.29
N GLU A 91 7.29 -23.17 -4.33
CA GLU A 91 8.24 -23.35 -3.23
C GLU A 91 9.12 -22.11 -3.06
N TYR A 92 9.62 -21.50 -4.13
CA TYR A 92 10.33 -20.23 -4.07
C TYR A 92 9.45 -19.12 -3.46
N ALA A 93 8.17 -19.04 -3.86
CA ALA A 93 7.23 -18.05 -3.31
C ALA A 93 6.97 -18.26 -1.81
N PHE A 94 6.88 -19.51 -1.36
CA PHE A 94 6.55 -19.82 0.03
C PHE A 94 7.76 -19.77 0.97
N LEU A 95 8.93 -20.16 0.49
CA LEU A 95 10.14 -20.28 1.31
C LEU A 95 11.02 -19.02 1.29
N ASN A 96 10.67 -17.99 0.53
CA ASN A 96 11.41 -16.73 0.53
C ASN A 96 11.32 -16.03 1.90
N PRO A 97 12.43 -15.88 2.63
CA PRO A 97 12.42 -15.30 3.98
C PRO A 97 12.18 -13.79 4.00
N LYS A 98 12.24 -13.11 2.85
CA LYS A 98 12.14 -11.66 2.73
C LYS A 98 10.85 -11.18 2.06
N GLY A 99 10.08 -12.10 1.47
CA GLY A 99 8.89 -11.74 0.70
C GLY A 99 8.13 -12.97 0.21
N GLY A 100 7.40 -12.85 -0.92
CA GLY A 100 6.74 -13.98 -1.56
C GLY A 100 5.30 -14.20 -1.13
N ALA A 101 4.98 -15.29 -0.43
CA ALA A 101 3.61 -15.66 -0.07
C ALA A 101 3.51 -16.19 1.35
N ILE A 102 2.42 -15.82 2.07
CA ILE A 102 2.13 -16.43 3.38
C ILE A 102 1.51 -17.83 3.25
N GLY A 103 0.98 -18.15 2.08
CA GLY A 103 0.42 -19.45 1.71
C GLY A 103 -0.09 -19.44 0.29
N LEU A 104 -0.20 -20.62 -0.32
CA LEU A 104 -0.66 -20.77 -1.69
C LEU A 104 -1.76 -21.84 -1.79
N MET A 105 -2.84 -21.53 -2.49
CA MET A 105 -3.71 -22.52 -3.11
C MET A 105 -3.18 -22.73 -4.54
N THR A 106 -2.57 -23.88 -4.81
CA THR A 106 -1.73 -24.11 -5.99
C THR A 106 -1.87 -25.53 -6.52
N SER A 107 -1.44 -25.76 -7.76
CA SER A 107 -1.47 -27.08 -8.39
C SER A 107 -0.12 -27.80 -8.33
N THR A 108 -0.18 -29.12 -8.18
CA THR A 108 0.99 -30.00 -8.17
C THR A 108 1.16 -30.80 -9.47
N ARG A 109 0.17 -30.74 -10.34
CA ARG A 109 0.10 -31.47 -11.62
C ARG A 109 -0.67 -30.67 -12.66
N THR A 110 -0.65 -31.14 -13.89
CA THR A 110 -1.45 -30.62 -14.99
C THR A 110 -2.92 -30.50 -14.61
N THR A 111 -3.52 -29.37 -14.93
CA THR A 111 -4.92 -29.02 -14.62
C THR A 111 -5.61 -28.42 -15.85
N TYR A 112 -6.95 -28.38 -15.84
CA TYR A 112 -7.76 -28.00 -16.99
C TYR A 112 -8.58 -26.72 -16.71
N SER A 113 -8.59 -25.79 -17.65
CA SER A 113 -9.09 -24.42 -17.47
C SER A 113 -10.55 -24.33 -16.97
N SER A 114 -11.46 -25.18 -17.47
CA SER A 114 -12.87 -25.16 -17.06
C SER A 114 -13.07 -25.59 -15.59
N GLN A 115 -12.32 -26.61 -15.15
CA GLN A 115 -12.31 -27.09 -13.77
C GLN A 115 -11.56 -26.12 -12.86
N ASN A 116 -10.47 -25.53 -13.35
CA ASN A 116 -9.69 -24.52 -12.65
C ASN A 116 -10.57 -23.33 -12.26
N ARG A 117 -11.39 -22.84 -13.18
CA ARG A 117 -12.32 -21.75 -12.89
C ARG A 117 -13.28 -22.07 -11.74
N ARG A 118 -13.77 -23.31 -11.66
CA ARG A 118 -14.72 -23.74 -10.62
C ARG A 118 -14.07 -23.77 -9.25
N ILE A 119 -12.89 -24.38 -9.11
CA ILE A 119 -12.19 -24.44 -7.82
C ILE A 119 -11.74 -23.05 -7.37
N ASN A 120 -11.27 -22.20 -8.30
CA ASN A 120 -10.91 -20.82 -8.00
C ASN A 120 -12.10 -20.02 -7.41
N TYR A 121 -13.26 -20.08 -8.09
CA TYR A 121 -14.47 -19.43 -7.64
C TYR A 121 -14.85 -19.88 -6.22
N LEU A 122 -14.96 -21.19 -5.99
CA LEU A 122 -15.37 -21.74 -4.70
C LEU A 122 -14.34 -21.48 -3.60
N PHE A 123 -13.05 -21.62 -3.88
CA PHE A 123 -12.02 -21.34 -2.89
C PHE A 123 -12.05 -19.85 -2.49
N SER A 124 -12.09 -18.94 -3.45
CA SER A 124 -12.16 -17.50 -3.18
C SER A 124 -13.42 -17.13 -2.40
N GLN A 125 -14.56 -17.75 -2.71
CA GLN A 125 -15.80 -17.55 -1.97
C GLN A 125 -15.68 -18.00 -0.50
N TYR A 126 -15.14 -19.20 -0.25
CA TYR A 126 -15.00 -19.72 1.11
C TYR A 126 -13.89 -19.03 1.90
N LEU A 127 -12.84 -18.56 1.24
CA LEU A 127 -11.73 -17.86 1.88
C LEU A 127 -12.19 -16.63 2.66
N PHE A 128 -13.20 -15.93 2.15
CA PHE A 128 -13.77 -14.73 2.78
C PHE A 128 -15.11 -14.98 3.47
N ALA A 129 -15.58 -16.23 3.51
CA ALA A 129 -16.83 -16.58 4.15
C ALA A 129 -16.71 -16.69 5.68
N ARG A 130 -17.87 -16.67 6.32
CA ARG A 130 -18.04 -17.03 7.73
C ARG A 130 -18.85 -18.32 7.83
N ASP A 131 -18.64 -19.05 8.90
CA ASP A 131 -19.45 -20.22 9.23
C ASP A 131 -20.81 -19.83 9.87
N GLU A 132 -21.61 -20.82 10.23
CA GLU A 132 -22.92 -20.63 10.83
C GLU A 132 -22.86 -19.92 12.21
N ALA A 133 -21.71 -20.00 12.90
CA ALA A 133 -21.45 -19.29 14.15
C ALA A 133 -20.91 -17.87 13.93
N GLY A 134 -20.80 -17.42 12.68
CA GLY A 134 -20.23 -16.11 12.31
C GLY A 134 -18.71 -16.05 12.38
N GLN A 135 -18.01 -17.18 12.58
CA GLN A 135 -16.56 -17.22 12.65
C GLN A 135 -15.95 -17.26 11.25
N ARG A 136 -14.80 -16.62 11.08
CA ARG A 136 -14.03 -16.65 9.82
C ARG A 136 -13.51 -18.05 9.54
N LEU A 137 -13.56 -18.48 8.30
CA LEU A 137 -13.02 -19.77 7.90
C LEU A 137 -11.49 -19.74 7.84
N ARG A 138 -10.87 -20.84 8.28
CA ARG A 138 -9.44 -21.08 8.08
C ARG A 138 -9.16 -21.44 6.62
N MET A 139 -7.95 -21.19 6.14
CA MET A 139 -7.56 -21.53 4.76
C MET A 139 -7.75 -23.02 4.45
N GLY A 140 -7.40 -23.91 5.38
CA GLY A 140 -7.64 -25.35 5.24
C GLY A 140 -9.12 -25.73 5.13
N ASP A 141 -10.00 -25.05 5.89
CA ASP A 141 -11.45 -25.23 5.76
C ASP A 141 -11.97 -24.70 4.44
N ALA A 142 -11.45 -23.58 3.96
CA ALA A 142 -11.86 -23.00 2.68
C ALA A 142 -11.56 -23.94 1.51
N ILE A 143 -10.34 -24.50 1.42
CA ILE A 143 -9.99 -25.43 0.34
C ILE A 143 -10.76 -26.76 0.47
N ARG A 144 -10.93 -27.27 1.68
CA ARG A 144 -11.72 -28.48 1.94
C ARG A 144 -13.17 -28.29 1.48
N ARG A 145 -13.83 -27.20 1.91
CA ARG A 145 -15.21 -26.88 1.51
C ARG A 145 -15.32 -26.69 0.00
N ALA A 146 -14.36 -26.00 -0.64
CA ALA A 146 -14.35 -25.82 -2.09
C ALA A 146 -14.32 -27.18 -2.83
N LYS A 147 -13.43 -28.08 -2.44
CA LYS A 147 -13.35 -29.43 -3.03
C LYS A 147 -14.60 -30.26 -2.78
N CYS A 148 -15.17 -30.22 -1.58
CA CYS A 148 -16.43 -30.91 -1.26
C CYS A 148 -17.58 -30.37 -2.10
N SER A 149 -17.70 -29.05 -2.22
CA SER A 149 -18.77 -28.42 -3.02
C SER A 149 -18.69 -28.77 -4.51
N LEU A 150 -17.50 -28.96 -5.08
CA LEU A 150 -17.33 -29.43 -6.45
C LEU A 150 -17.99 -30.82 -6.67
N ILE A 151 -17.92 -31.69 -5.66
CA ILE A 151 -18.49 -33.06 -5.74
C ILE A 151 -20.00 -33.03 -5.48
N THR A 152 -20.45 -32.24 -4.51
CA THR A 152 -21.84 -32.23 -4.03
C THR A 152 -22.77 -31.30 -4.81
N SER A 153 -22.22 -30.37 -5.60
CA SER A 153 -23.01 -29.47 -6.45
C SER A 153 -23.78 -30.22 -7.52
N SER A 154 -24.97 -29.74 -7.84
CA SER A 154 -25.75 -30.29 -8.94
C SER A 154 -25.11 -29.97 -10.30
N ALA A 155 -25.32 -30.84 -11.29
CA ALA A 155 -24.82 -30.62 -12.65
C ALA A 155 -25.36 -29.31 -13.26
N SER A 156 -26.59 -28.92 -12.92
CA SER A 156 -27.23 -27.67 -13.38
C SER A 156 -26.61 -26.39 -12.83
N SER A 157 -25.86 -26.46 -11.72
CA SER A 157 -25.19 -25.29 -11.12
C SER A 157 -24.00 -24.79 -11.96
N GLY A 158 -23.47 -25.62 -12.87
CA GLY A 158 -22.21 -25.36 -13.58
C GLY A 158 -20.96 -25.44 -12.71
N LEU A 159 -21.08 -25.78 -11.43
CA LEU A 159 -19.99 -25.87 -10.48
C LEU A 159 -19.49 -27.31 -10.27
N GLN A 160 -20.32 -28.32 -10.59
CA GLN A 160 -19.96 -29.71 -10.38
C GLN A 160 -18.67 -30.09 -11.13
N ASP A 161 -17.75 -30.73 -10.43
CA ASP A 161 -16.53 -31.32 -10.99
C ASP A 161 -16.27 -32.68 -10.35
N VAL A 162 -16.55 -33.72 -11.09
CA VAL A 162 -16.32 -35.13 -10.69
C VAL A 162 -14.95 -35.62 -11.16
N SER A 163 -14.20 -34.83 -11.94
CA SER A 163 -12.87 -35.15 -12.42
C SER A 163 -11.82 -35.19 -11.30
N GLU A 164 -10.66 -35.71 -11.60
CA GLU A 164 -9.51 -35.72 -10.68
C GLU A 164 -8.84 -34.33 -10.54
N ASN A 165 -9.17 -33.36 -11.39
CA ASN A 165 -8.53 -32.04 -11.45
C ASN A 165 -8.43 -31.35 -10.08
N LYS A 166 -9.47 -31.40 -9.25
CA LYS A 166 -9.48 -30.81 -7.90
C LYS A 166 -8.49 -31.48 -6.94
N LEU A 167 -8.08 -32.71 -7.18
CA LEU A 167 -7.11 -33.45 -6.35
C LEU A 167 -5.69 -32.93 -6.58
N ASN A 168 -5.42 -32.38 -7.77
CA ASN A 168 -4.15 -31.78 -8.14
C ASN A 168 -3.91 -30.42 -7.45
N TYR A 169 -4.93 -29.83 -6.82
CA TYR A 169 -4.78 -28.62 -6.02
C TYR A 169 -4.49 -28.93 -4.56
N MET A 170 -3.59 -28.16 -3.97
CA MET A 170 -3.24 -28.26 -2.56
C MET A 170 -3.15 -26.86 -1.92
N LEU A 171 -3.13 -26.83 -0.60
CA LEU A 171 -2.73 -25.69 0.21
C LEU A 171 -1.28 -25.90 0.64
N MET A 172 -0.39 -25.00 0.22
CA MET A 172 0.96 -24.89 0.74
C MET A 172 0.96 -23.74 1.75
N GLY A 173 1.19 -24.04 3.03
CA GLY A 173 1.10 -23.08 4.12
C GLY A 173 0.36 -23.63 5.33
N ASP A 174 0.14 -22.78 6.33
CA ASP A 174 -0.60 -23.16 7.55
C ASP A 174 -2.11 -23.25 7.27
N PRO A 175 -2.73 -24.46 7.38
CA PRO A 175 -4.17 -24.62 7.20
C PRO A 175 -5.02 -23.92 8.28
N ALA A 176 -4.44 -23.58 9.42
CA ALA A 176 -5.13 -22.87 10.50
C ALA A 176 -5.16 -21.36 10.29
N LEU A 177 -4.40 -20.83 9.33
CA LEU A 177 -4.35 -19.41 9.03
C LEU A 177 -5.74 -18.89 8.63
N ILE A 178 -6.12 -17.77 9.24
CA ILE A 178 -7.33 -17.01 8.92
C ILE A 178 -6.90 -15.73 8.20
N ILE A 179 -7.40 -15.52 6.98
CA ILE A 179 -7.15 -14.27 6.27
C ILE A 179 -7.96 -13.13 6.88
N GLY A 180 -7.34 -11.96 6.95
CA GLY A 180 -7.98 -10.74 7.44
C GLY A 180 -9.28 -10.45 6.69
N ASN A 181 -10.39 -10.41 7.43
CA ASN A 181 -11.66 -9.87 7.01
C ASN A 181 -12.18 -9.05 8.18
N THR A 182 -12.84 -7.95 7.92
CA THR A 182 -13.29 -7.03 8.97
C THR A 182 -14.48 -7.60 9.75
N ASP A 183 -14.58 -7.25 11.02
CA ASP A 183 -15.70 -7.64 11.89
C ASP A 183 -16.81 -6.58 11.94
N TYR A 184 -16.56 -5.43 11.31
CA TYR A 184 -17.48 -4.31 11.19
C TYR A 184 -17.63 -3.90 9.73
N THR A 185 -18.77 -3.28 9.42
CA THR A 185 -19.08 -2.72 8.11
C THR A 185 -19.16 -1.19 8.21
N ILE A 186 -18.75 -0.48 7.17
CA ILE A 186 -18.90 0.96 7.08
C ILE A 186 -20.03 1.26 6.10
N LYS A 187 -20.98 2.09 6.52
CA LYS A 187 -22.10 2.56 5.69
C LYS A 187 -21.93 4.02 5.33
N VAL A 188 -22.33 4.36 4.12
CA VAL A 188 -22.52 5.75 3.69
C VAL A 188 -24.00 6.08 3.87
N ASP A 189 -24.29 7.08 4.69
CA ASP A 189 -25.67 7.47 5.03
C ASP A 189 -26.15 8.66 4.20
N GLU A 190 -25.22 9.59 3.93
CA GLU A 190 -25.53 10.87 3.30
C GLU A 190 -24.37 11.35 2.42
N ILE A 191 -24.71 11.92 1.28
CA ILE A 191 -23.79 12.65 0.39
C ILE A 191 -24.40 14.02 0.10
N ASN A 192 -23.73 15.10 0.49
CA ASN A 192 -24.19 16.50 0.35
C ASN A 192 -25.62 16.73 0.85
N GLY A 193 -26.01 16.14 2.00
CA GLY A 193 -27.35 16.27 2.57
C GLY A 193 -28.38 15.33 1.96
N HIS A 194 -28.03 14.60 0.89
CA HIS A 194 -28.92 13.61 0.28
C HIS A 194 -28.71 12.24 0.91
N LYS A 195 -29.77 11.67 1.47
CA LYS A 195 -29.70 10.33 2.06
C LYS A 195 -29.54 9.26 0.99
N THR A 196 -28.66 8.28 1.26
CA THR A 196 -28.34 7.19 0.33
C THR A 196 -29.43 6.13 0.18
N ASP A 197 -30.39 6.09 1.09
CA ASP A 197 -31.62 5.25 1.02
C ASP A 197 -32.74 5.88 0.21
N SER A 198 -32.59 7.14 -0.24
CA SER A 198 -33.54 7.82 -1.09
C SER A 198 -33.57 7.24 -2.51
N LYS A 199 -34.68 7.39 -3.21
CA LYS A 199 -34.81 7.00 -4.62
C LYS A 199 -34.26 8.05 -5.59
N ALA A 200 -33.76 9.19 -5.10
CA ALA A 200 -33.21 10.25 -5.92
C ALA A 200 -31.78 9.90 -6.34
N ASP A 201 -31.48 10.09 -7.61
CA ASP A 201 -30.10 9.93 -8.10
C ASP A 201 -29.19 10.98 -7.49
N ILE A 202 -28.11 10.53 -6.85
CA ILE A 202 -27.05 11.39 -6.36
C ILE A 202 -26.06 11.58 -7.52
N VAL A 203 -25.90 12.81 -7.99
CA VAL A 203 -24.97 13.15 -9.07
C VAL A 203 -23.87 14.05 -8.51
N LEU A 204 -22.62 13.62 -8.64
CA LEU A 204 -21.44 14.42 -8.30
C LEU A 204 -20.88 15.05 -9.57
N LYS A 205 -20.70 16.37 -9.52
CA LYS A 205 -20.28 17.19 -10.67
C LYS A 205 -18.81 17.60 -10.54
N ALA A 206 -18.10 17.72 -11.65
CA ALA A 206 -16.72 18.27 -11.68
C ALA A 206 -16.66 19.65 -11.00
N GLY A 207 -15.63 19.90 -10.20
CA GLY A 207 -15.43 21.12 -9.41
C GLY A 207 -16.31 21.22 -8.15
N GLN A 208 -17.24 20.29 -7.92
CA GLN A 208 -18.12 20.30 -6.75
C GLN A 208 -17.38 19.88 -5.48
N GLN A 209 -17.59 20.61 -4.38
CA GLN A 209 -17.22 20.12 -3.05
C GLN A 209 -18.25 19.10 -2.57
N VAL A 210 -17.77 17.97 -2.09
CA VAL A 210 -18.60 16.83 -1.66
C VAL A 210 -18.28 16.48 -0.21
N THR A 211 -19.33 16.40 0.62
CA THR A 211 -19.23 15.89 1.99
C THR A 211 -19.98 14.57 2.09
N VAL A 212 -19.29 13.54 2.56
CA VAL A 212 -19.83 12.19 2.77
C VAL A 212 -19.90 11.93 4.27
N LYS A 213 -21.06 11.46 4.75
CA LYS A 213 -21.25 11.08 6.15
C LYS A 213 -21.75 9.65 6.25
N GLY A 214 -21.39 8.99 7.34
CA GLY A 214 -21.83 7.64 7.58
C GLY A 214 -21.43 7.11 8.95
N HIS A 215 -21.61 5.81 9.11
CA HIS A 215 -21.32 5.15 10.38
C HIS A 215 -20.68 3.78 10.20
N VAL A 216 -20.08 3.31 11.29
CA VAL A 216 -19.58 1.93 11.45
C VAL A 216 -20.68 1.12 12.13
N GLU A 217 -21.01 -0.05 11.59
CA GLU A 217 -21.98 -0.99 12.16
C GLU A 217 -21.35 -2.36 12.40
N THR A 218 -21.93 -3.10 13.34
CA THR A 218 -21.65 -4.53 13.51
C THR A 218 -22.18 -5.33 12.33
N LEU A 219 -21.77 -6.59 12.21
CA LEU A 219 -22.32 -7.49 11.18
C LEU A 219 -23.82 -7.76 11.31
N GLN A 220 -24.43 -7.43 12.48
CA GLN A 220 -25.86 -7.53 12.74
C GLN A 220 -26.61 -6.22 12.40
N GLY A 221 -25.91 -5.19 11.93
CA GLY A 221 -26.49 -3.92 11.52
C GLY A 221 -26.69 -2.91 12.67
N ALA A 222 -26.15 -3.15 13.85
CA ALA A 222 -26.18 -2.18 14.94
C ALA A 222 -25.00 -1.21 14.84
N GLN A 223 -25.25 0.09 15.01
CA GLN A 223 -24.18 1.09 15.03
C GLN A 223 -23.16 0.79 16.15
N ALA A 224 -21.88 0.78 15.81
CA ALA A 224 -20.78 0.53 16.74
C ALA A 224 -20.37 1.83 17.46
N THR A 225 -21.17 2.29 18.41
CA THR A 225 -20.95 3.59 19.10
C THR A 225 -19.67 3.65 19.93
N ASP A 226 -19.05 2.51 20.21
CA ASP A 226 -17.78 2.37 20.91
C ASP A 226 -16.57 2.30 19.94
N PHE A 227 -16.80 2.44 18.63
CA PHE A 227 -15.72 2.47 17.64
C PHE A 227 -15.19 3.91 17.50
N THR A 228 -13.94 4.11 17.93
CA THR A 228 -13.18 5.37 17.76
C THR A 228 -11.86 5.03 17.09
N GLY A 229 -11.45 5.82 16.09
CA GLY A 229 -10.24 5.54 15.31
C GLY A 229 -10.13 6.39 14.06
N VAL A 230 -9.47 5.87 13.04
CA VAL A 230 -9.24 6.54 11.75
C VAL A 230 -9.95 5.78 10.63
N MET A 231 -10.58 6.52 9.73
CA MET A 231 -11.18 6.02 8.49
C MET A 231 -10.40 6.55 7.30
N HIS A 232 -10.13 5.68 6.34
CA HIS A 232 -9.55 5.99 5.03
C HIS A 232 -10.60 5.82 3.95
N ALA A 233 -10.71 6.82 3.08
CA ALA A 233 -11.59 6.83 1.93
C ALA A 233 -10.79 6.87 0.63
N THR A 234 -11.20 6.08 -0.34
CA THR A 234 -10.75 6.19 -1.73
C THR A 234 -11.98 6.33 -2.61
N VAL A 235 -12.05 7.42 -3.35
CA VAL A 235 -13.13 7.68 -4.30
C VAL A 235 -12.62 7.45 -5.72
N PHE A 236 -13.30 6.59 -6.46
CA PHE A 236 -12.96 6.28 -7.85
C PHE A 236 -13.97 6.91 -8.80
N ASP A 237 -13.46 7.28 -9.97
CA ASP A 237 -14.25 7.69 -11.11
C ASP A 237 -15.14 6.52 -11.60
N ASN A 238 -15.98 6.80 -12.55
CA ASN A 238 -16.83 5.80 -13.15
C ASN A 238 -16.03 4.74 -13.91
N VAL A 239 -16.71 3.64 -14.21
CA VAL A 239 -16.13 2.49 -14.90
C VAL A 239 -15.77 2.85 -16.34
N GLU A 240 -14.57 2.46 -16.77
CA GLU A 240 -14.11 2.53 -18.15
C GLU A 240 -14.08 1.15 -18.80
N THR A 241 -14.32 1.10 -20.10
CA THR A 241 -14.14 -0.12 -20.88
C THR A 241 -12.71 -0.17 -21.43
N ILE A 242 -11.93 -1.10 -20.92
CA ILE A 242 -10.58 -1.36 -21.41
C ILE A 242 -10.66 -2.39 -22.53
N THR A 243 -10.09 -2.07 -23.68
CA THR A 243 -9.99 -2.98 -24.82
C THR A 243 -8.56 -3.53 -24.93
N CYS A 244 -8.42 -4.84 -24.83
CA CYS A 244 -7.15 -5.52 -25.05
C CYS A 244 -6.67 -5.34 -26.50
N ARG A 245 -5.37 -5.45 -26.70
CA ARG A 245 -4.70 -5.12 -27.96
C ARG A 245 -4.84 -6.20 -29.02
N ASN A 246 -5.20 -7.43 -28.65
CA ASN A 246 -5.15 -8.62 -29.52
C ASN A 246 -3.75 -8.78 -30.15
N ASN A 247 -2.71 -8.69 -29.31
CA ASN A 247 -1.30 -8.65 -29.73
C ASN A 247 -0.89 -9.79 -30.67
N THR A 248 -1.50 -10.97 -30.52
CA THR A 248 -1.21 -12.12 -31.40
C THR A 248 -2.05 -12.14 -32.69
N GLY A 249 -3.05 -11.28 -32.80
CA GLY A 249 -4.00 -11.24 -33.91
C GLY A 249 -4.90 -12.48 -34.06
N LYS A 250 -4.91 -13.38 -33.07
CA LYS A 250 -5.64 -14.67 -33.15
C LYS A 250 -7.12 -14.56 -32.74
N ALA A 251 -7.48 -13.56 -31.95
CA ALA A 251 -8.86 -13.37 -31.56
C ALA A 251 -9.64 -12.62 -32.67
N SER A 252 -10.85 -13.09 -32.96
CA SER A 252 -11.75 -12.43 -33.94
C SER A 252 -12.22 -11.05 -33.46
N LYS A 253 -12.29 -10.87 -32.14
CA LYS A 253 -12.56 -9.58 -31.47
C LYS A 253 -11.57 -9.43 -30.29
N PRO A 254 -11.02 -8.22 -30.07
CA PRO A 254 -10.29 -7.92 -28.83
C PRO A 254 -11.16 -8.19 -27.61
N PHE A 255 -10.55 -8.73 -26.56
CA PHE A 255 -11.23 -8.88 -25.27
C PHE A 255 -11.42 -7.51 -24.63
N THR A 256 -12.59 -7.28 -24.03
CA THR A 256 -12.89 -6.07 -23.29
C THR A 256 -13.26 -6.39 -21.85
N TYR A 257 -12.87 -5.52 -20.94
CA TYR A 257 -13.25 -5.62 -19.54
C TYR A 257 -13.50 -4.23 -18.93
N TYR A 258 -14.13 -4.22 -17.78
CA TYR A 258 -14.44 -2.97 -17.08
C TYR A 258 -13.45 -2.77 -15.93
N GLU A 259 -12.89 -1.56 -15.84
CA GLU A 259 -11.97 -1.16 -14.77
C GLU A 259 -12.25 0.27 -14.34
N ARG A 260 -11.97 0.59 -13.07
CA ARG A 260 -11.91 1.96 -12.56
C ARG A 260 -10.45 2.36 -12.51
N THR A 261 -9.99 3.09 -13.50
CA THR A 261 -8.58 3.44 -13.66
C THR A 261 -8.22 4.72 -12.93
N LYS A 262 -9.22 5.59 -12.66
CA LYS A 262 -9.04 6.92 -12.08
C LYS A 262 -9.46 6.95 -10.62
N THR A 263 -8.56 7.46 -9.78
CA THR A 263 -8.82 7.77 -8.38
C THR A 263 -9.06 9.27 -8.25
N LEU A 264 -10.25 9.66 -7.80
CA LEU A 264 -10.63 11.07 -7.64
C LEU A 264 -10.15 11.66 -6.30
N PHE A 265 -10.07 10.81 -5.27
CA PHE A 265 -9.67 11.24 -3.94
C PHE A 265 -9.11 10.08 -3.13
N VAL A 266 -8.03 10.32 -2.40
CA VAL A 266 -7.49 9.46 -1.35
C VAL A 266 -7.28 10.32 -0.12
N GLY A 267 -7.92 9.95 0.98
CA GLY A 267 -7.78 10.69 2.23
C GLY A 267 -8.46 9.97 3.37
N GLY A 268 -8.54 10.62 4.51
CA GLY A 268 -9.18 10.04 5.68
C GLY A 268 -9.65 11.08 6.68
N ASP A 269 -10.41 10.60 7.64
CA ASP A 269 -10.87 11.39 8.78
C ASP A 269 -11.03 10.51 10.01
N SER A 270 -11.26 11.14 11.16
CA SER A 270 -11.50 10.43 12.41
C SER A 270 -12.88 9.78 12.43
N VAL A 271 -12.96 8.59 13.03
CA VAL A 271 -14.23 7.97 13.45
C VAL A 271 -14.42 8.25 14.93
N ARG A 272 -15.57 8.81 15.31
CA ARG A 272 -15.92 9.08 16.70
C ARG A 272 -17.33 8.58 17.01
N ASN A 273 -17.47 7.81 18.08
CA ASN A 273 -18.75 7.21 18.45
C ASN A 273 -19.39 6.42 17.29
N GLY A 274 -18.55 5.73 16.50
CA GLY A 274 -19.00 4.98 15.34
C GLY A 274 -19.50 5.81 14.16
N THR A 275 -19.30 7.13 14.14
CA THR A 275 -19.68 8.02 13.03
C THR A 275 -18.45 8.68 12.40
N TYR A 276 -18.56 9.03 11.12
CA TYR A 276 -17.52 9.73 10.37
C TYR A 276 -18.10 10.76 9.42
N SER A 277 -17.27 11.71 9.01
CA SER A 277 -17.55 12.66 7.94
C SER A 277 -16.25 13.03 7.26
N PHE A 278 -16.20 12.97 5.94
CA PHE A 278 -15.06 13.51 5.18
C PHE A 278 -15.54 14.37 4.02
N THR A 279 -14.68 15.30 3.62
CA THR A 279 -14.96 16.22 2.51
C THR A 279 -13.85 16.13 1.49
N PHE A 280 -14.21 16.24 0.21
CA PHE A 280 -13.27 16.32 -0.92
C PHE A 280 -13.87 17.18 -2.03
N ARG A 281 -13.04 17.61 -2.99
CA ARG A 281 -13.50 18.25 -4.21
C ARG A 281 -13.39 17.27 -5.37
N VAL A 282 -14.41 17.22 -6.21
CA VAL A 282 -14.38 16.42 -7.45
C VAL A 282 -13.50 17.14 -8.46
N PRO A 283 -12.43 16.51 -8.98
CA PRO A 283 -11.54 17.13 -9.98
C PRO A 283 -12.27 17.54 -11.25
N MET A 284 -11.68 18.46 -12.00
CA MET A 284 -12.19 18.81 -13.33
C MET A 284 -11.96 17.71 -14.37
N ASP A 285 -11.03 16.79 -14.12
CA ASP A 285 -10.60 15.72 -15.05
C ASP A 285 -11.39 14.41 -14.91
N ILE A 286 -12.65 14.47 -14.50
CA ILE A 286 -13.49 13.28 -14.43
C ILE A 286 -13.87 12.74 -15.81
N ASN A 287 -14.32 11.50 -15.84
CA ASN A 287 -15.01 10.95 -17.00
C ASN A 287 -16.49 11.37 -16.98
N TYR A 288 -16.88 12.24 -17.88
CA TYR A 288 -18.23 12.85 -17.95
C TYR A 288 -19.33 11.90 -18.49
N SER A 289 -19.23 10.58 -18.28
CA SER A 289 -20.09 9.58 -18.90
C SER A 289 -21.42 9.34 -18.16
N MET A 290 -21.69 10.00 -17.04
CA MET A 290 -22.88 9.79 -16.21
C MET A 290 -23.06 8.32 -15.79
N LEU A 291 -21.96 7.66 -15.44
CA LEU A 291 -21.93 6.30 -14.90
C LEU A 291 -21.60 6.33 -13.40
N SER A 292 -21.74 5.17 -12.74
CA SER A 292 -21.51 5.10 -11.30
C SER A 292 -20.03 5.19 -10.94
N GLY A 293 -19.72 6.05 -9.96
CA GLY A 293 -18.44 6.04 -9.24
C GLY A 293 -18.38 4.92 -8.20
N LEU A 294 -17.34 4.95 -7.36
CA LEU A 294 -17.21 4.03 -6.23
C LEU A 294 -16.48 4.73 -5.08
N ILE A 295 -17.05 4.67 -3.89
CA ILE A 295 -16.37 5.04 -2.64
C ILE A 295 -15.98 3.75 -1.93
N ASN A 296 -14.69 3.54 -1.68
CA ASN A 296 -14.18 2.49 -0.81
C ASN A 296 -13.78 3.09 0.53
N LEU A 297 -14.16 2.41 1.61
CA LEU A 297 -13.94 2.86 2.98
C LEU A 297 -13.26 1.75 3.78
N TYR A 298 -12.28 2.11 4.58
CA TYR A 298 -11.62 1.24 5.52
C TYR A 298 -11.37 2.02 6.82
N ALA A 299 -11.65 1.42 7.97
CA ALA A 299 -11.38 2.05 9.24
C ALA A 299 -10.70 1.07 10.20
N VAL A 300 -9.85 1.62 11.05
CA VAL A 300 -9.18 0.91 12.14
C VAL A 300 -9.38 1.70 13.43
N ASN A 301 -9.64 1.01 14.53
CA ASN A 301 -9.80 1.66 15.82
C ASN A 301 -8.45 2.03 16.44
N ASP A 302 -8.44 2.92 17.44
CA ASP A 302 -7.23 3.44 18.08
C ASP A 302 -6.32 2.36 18.70
N THR A 303 -6.88 1.20 19.07
CA THR A 303 -6.10 0.07 19.59
C THR A 303 -5.58 -0.87 18.51
N HIS A 304 -5.90 -0.64 17.23
CA HIS A 304 -5.57 -1.49 16.08
C HIS A 304 -6.08 -2.93 16.18
N GLU A 305 -7.11 -3.17 17.00
CA GLU A 305 -7.67 -4.51 17.21
C GLU A 305 -8.96 -4.75 16.41
N ARG A 306 -9.63 -3.68 15.99
CA ARG A 306 -10.92 -3.74 15.27
C ARG A 306 -10.83 -3.01 13.95
N GLU A 307 -11.31 -3.67 12.91
CA GLU A 307 -11.30 -3.15 11.55
C GLU A 307 -12.71 -3.16 10.96
N ALA A 308 -13.00 -2.14 10.16
CA ALA A 308 -14.23 -2.01 9.41
C ALA A 308 -13.95 -1.74 7.93
N LYS A 309 -14.80 -2.23 7.03
CA LYS A 309 -14.74 -1.92 5.60
C LYS A 309 -16.13 -1.66 5.04
N GLY A 310 -16.19 -0.84 4.00
CA GLY A 310 -17.42 -0.57 3.27
C GLY A 310 -17.16 -0.11 1.86
N SER A 311 -18.20 -0.12 1.06
CA SER A 311 -18.18 0.48 -0.27
C SER A 311 -19.56 1.00 -0.63
N TYR A 312 -19.59 2.06 -1.45
CA TYR A 312 -20.82 2.64 -1.96
C TYR A 312 -20.62 3.07 -3.42
N ASP A 313 -21.49 2.62 -4.31
CA ASP A 313 -21.43 2.87 -5.76
C ASP A 313 -22.77 3.35 -6.37
N ASN A 314 -23.76 3.65 -5.53
CA ASN A 314 -25.06 4.12 -5.98
C ASN A 314 -25.09 5.66 -6.10
N PHE A 315 -24.16 6.21 -6.88
CA PHE A 315 -24.10 7.62 -7.28
C PHE A 315 -23.51 7.73 -8.68
N LEU A 316 -23.82 8.81 -9.38
CA LEU A 316 -23.35 9.08 -10.74
C LEU A 316 -22.28 10.18 -10.71
N LEU A 317 -21.37 10.14 -11.66
CA LEU A 317 -20.37 11.17 -11.91
C LEU A 317 -20.59 11.77 -13.30
N GLY A 318 -20.68 13.09 -13.37
CA GLY A 318 -20.83 13.80 -14.65
C GLY A 318 -21.38 15.19 -14.52
N GLY A 319 -21.21 15.98 -15.57
CA GLY A 319 -21.55 17.40 -15.56
C GLY A 319 -20.55 18.24 -14.75
N THR A 320 -20.72 19.56 -14.80
CA THR A 320 -19.88 20.54 -14.12
C THR A 320 -20.71 21.26 -13.08
N ALA A 321 -20.14 21.62 -11.94
CA ALA A 321 -20.80 22.41 -10.90
C ALA A 321 -21.27 23.77 -11.48
N ASP A 322 -22.42 24.23 -10.98
CA ASP A 322 -23.02 25.48 -11.48
C ASP A 322 -22.21 26.71 -11.01
N GLU A 323 -21.55 26.58 -9.83
CA GLU A 323 -20.60 27.56 -9.29
C GLU A 323 -19.24 26.89 -9.15
N LEU A 324 -18.27 27.34 -9.88
CA LEU A 324 -16.86 26.91 -9.77
C LEU A 324 -16.09 27.86 -8.86
N ALA A 325 -15.10 27.34 -8.14
CA ALA A 325 -14.12 28.19 -7.48
C ALA A 325 -13.42 29.08 -8.52
N ASN A 326 -13.30 30.35 -8.21
CA ASN A 326 -12.55 31.30 -9.06
C ASN A 326 -11.10 31.29 -8.60
N ASP A 327 -10.41 30.18 -8.88
CA ASP A 327 -8.99 30.03 -8.57
C ASP A 327 -8.16 29.96 -9.85
N SER A 328 -6.98 30.60 -9.83
CA SER A 328 -6.00 30.64 -10.91
C SER A 328 -4.57 30.36 -10.44
N LEU A 329 -4.41 29.97 -9.18
CA LEU A 329 -3.13 29.69 -8.56
C LEU A 329 -2.98 28.16 -8.41
N GLY A 330 -1.85 27.64 -8.80
CA GLY A 330 -1.54 26.24 -8.52
C GLY A 330 -1.06 26.01 -7.11
N PRO A 331 -0.91 24.75 -6.68
CA PRO A 331 -0.56 24.37 -5.31
C PRO A 331 0.73 25.02 -4.80
N MET A 332 0.76 25.38 -3.54
CA MET A 332 2.00 25.74 -2.85
C MET A 332 2.80 24.46 -2.58
N LEU A 333 4.08 24.46 -3.01
CA LEU A 333 4.97 23.30 -2.95
C LEU A 333 6.16 23.60 -2.03
N THR A 334 6.39 22.74 -1.04
CA THR A 334 7.60 22.75 -0.21
C THR A 334 8.30 21.41 -0.33
N LEU A 335 9.52 21.42 -0.89
CA LEU A 335 10.33 20.21 -1.13
C LEU A 335 11.53 20.15 -0.23
N TYR A 336 11.88 18.94 0.21
CA TYR A 336 13.17 18.63 0.79
C TYR A 336 13.60 17.18 0.53
N LEU A 337 14.90 16.91 0.69
CA LEU A 337 15.47 15.58 0.61
C LEU A 337 15.98 15.16 1.99
N ASN A 338 15.66 13.94 2.42
CA ASN A 338 16.12 13.28 3.65
C ASN A 338 15.72 13.98 4.96
N SER A 339 15.67 15.30 5.01
CA SER A 339 15.46 16.06 6.25
C SER A 339 14.76 17.38 5.97
N PRO A 340 13.82 17.83 6.84
CA PRO A 340 13.22 19.15 6.75
C PRO A 340 14.24 20.32 6.82
N ASP A 341 15.46 20.06 7.35
CA ASP A 341 16.55 21.05 7.39
C ASP A 341 17.30 21.16 6.05
N PHE A 342 16.91 20.39 5.03
CA PHE A 342 17.55 20.42 3.71
C PHE A 342 17.47 21.81 3.08
N VAL A 343 18.57 22.26 2.55
CA VAL A 343 18.67 23.48 1.75
C VAL A 343 19.21 23.12 0.35
N THR A 344 18.69 23.82 -0.68
CA THR A 344 19.16 23.59 -2.05
C THR A 344 20.69 23.71 -2.11
N GLY A 345 21.37 22.73 -2.72
CA GLY A 345 22.83 22.59 -2.75
C GLY A 345 23.41 21.66 -1.69
N ASP A 346 22.60 21.16 -0.75
CA ASP A 346 23.06 20.22 0.27
C ASP A 346 23.45 18.86 -0.30
N GLN A 347 24.30 18.14 0.46
CA GLN A 347 24.74 16.78 0.16
C GLN A 347 23.71 15.75 0.65
N VAL A 348 23.43 14.77 -0.20
CA VAL A 348 22.55 13.64 0.09
C VAL A 348 23.22 12.30 -0.27
N ASN A 349 22.67 11.20 0.24
CA ASN A 349 23.10 9.85 -0.12
C ASN A 349 22.64 9.45 -1.53
N GLU A 350 23.07 8.29 -1.99
CA GLU A 350 22.81 7.75 -3.34
C GLU A 350 21.32 7.45 -3.60
N THR A 351 20.53 7.25 -2.55
CA THR A 351 19.06 6.99 -2.61
C THR A 351 18.33 8.01 -1.73
N PRO A 352 18.28 9.29 -2.13
CA PRO A 352 17.67 10.30 -1.28
C PRO A 352 16.15 10.13 -1.21
N HIS A 353 15.60 10.40 -0.03
CA HIS A 353 14.17 10.36 0.23
C HIS A 353 13.56 11.74 -0.03
N LEU A 354 12.70 11.82 -1.03
CA LEU A 354 11.97 13.04 -1.40
C LEU A 354 10.71 13.16 -0.54
N VAL A 355 10.53 14.31 0.07
CA VAL A 355 9.29 14.72 0.71
C VAL A 355 8.81 16.01 0.06
N VAL A 356 7.55 16.03 -0.36
CA VAL A 356 6.89 17.22 -0.90
C VAL A 356 5.61 17.47 -0.11
N MET A 357 5.55 18.59 0.55
CA MET A 357 4.32 19.09 1.17
C MET A 357 3.58 19.96 0.16
N LEU A 358 2.30 19.68 -0.01
CA LEU A 358 1.41 20.36 -0.96
C LEU A 358 0.24 20.99 -0.20
N GLU A 359 -0.09 22.20 -0.55
CA GLU A 359 -1.24 22.92 0.02
C GLU A 359 -1.97 23.69 -1.08
N ASP A 360 -3.30 23.52 -1.16
CA ASP A 360 -4.15 24.24 -2.10
C ASP A 360 -5.59 24.31 -1.58
N THR A 361 -6.23 25.47 -1.64
CA THR A 361 -7.59 25.67 -1.11
C THR A 361 -8.65 24.83 -1.79
N ASP A 362 -8.43 24.45 -3.04
CA ASP A 362 -9.32 23.62 -3.83
C ASP A 362 -8.94 22.13 -3.80
N GLY A 363 -7.78 21.81 -3.20
CA GLY A 363 -7.24 20.46 -3.04
C GLY A 363 -6.29 20.05 -4.18
N ILE A 364 -5.56 18.98 -3.93
CA ILE A 364 -4.50 18.50 -4.85
C ILE A 364 -5.07 17.48 -5.83
N ASN A 365 -4.82 17.68 -7.12
CA ASN A 365 -5.23 16.75 -8.16
C ASN A 365 -4.27 15.55 -8.22
N THR A 366 -4.76 14.36 -7.87
CA THR A 366 -4.03 13.10 -7.93
C THR A 366 -4.59 12.14 -8.98
N VAL A 367 -5.45 12.61 -9.87
CA VAL A 367 -6.25 11.78 -10.78
C VAL A 367 -5.43 11.05 -11.84
N GLY A 368 -4.21 11.49 -12.14
CA GLY A 368 -3.22 10.74 -12.94
C GLY A 368 -3.59 10.31 -14.37
N ASN A 369 -4.72 10.73 -14.91
CA ASN A 369 -5.24 10.29 -16.20
C ASN A 369 -5.63 11.43 -17.17
N GLY A 370 -5.51 12.66 -16.71
CA GLY A 370 -5.46 13.81 -17.62
C GLY A 370 -4.09 13.83 -18.29
N ILE A 371 -4.03 14.07 -19.59
CA ILE A 371 -2.74 14.21 -20.28
C ILE A 371 -1.97 15.35 -19.61
N GLY A 372 -0.99 15.00 -18.77
CA GLY A 372 -0.07 15.95 -18.13
C GLY A 372 -0.42 16.47 -16.74
N HIS A 373 -1.49 16.00 -16.09
CA HIS A 373 -1.90 16.43 -14.72
C HIS A 373 -1.39 15.53 -13.59
N ASP A 374 -0.36 14.73 -13.84
CA ASP A 374 0.27 13.91 -12.82
C ASP A 374 1.12 14.74 -11.85
N LEU A 375 1.23 14.24 -10.61
CA LEU A 375 2.29 14.62 -9.68
C LEU A 375 3.59 13.98 -10.19
N ILE A 376 4.51 14.77 -10.71
CA ILE A 376 5.73 14.24 -11.30
C ILE A 376 6.99 14.85 -10.70
N ALA A 377 7.98 13.98 -10.46
CA ALA A 377 9.35 14.38 -10.18
C ALA A 377 10.24 14.02 -11.37
N ILE A 378 11.09 14.95 -11.81
CA ILE A 378 12.04 14.74 -12.89
C ILE A 378 13.43 15.09 -12.38
N VAL A 379 14.35 14.12 -12.46
CA VAL A 379 15.76 14.33 -12.13
C VAL A 379 16.53 14.66 -13.40
N ASP A 380 17.37 15.71 -13.34
CA ASP A 380 18.26 16.20 -14.43
C ASP A 380 17.55 16.50 -15.75
N GLY A 381 16.24 16.76 -15.71
CA GLY A 381 15.45 16.95 -16.93
C GLY A 381 15.37 15.73 -17.84
N LYS A 382 15.74 14.53 -17.37
CA LYS A 382 15.80 13.32 -18.17
C LYS A 382 14.45 12.58 -18.17
N ALA A 383 13.92 12.27 -19.36
CA ALA A 383 12.68 11.50 -19.49
C ALA A 383 12.76 10.09 -18.86
N SER A 384 13.95 9.45 -18.85
CA SER A 384 14.20 8.16 -18.20
C SER A 384 14.20 8.23 -16.68
N MET A 385 14.29 9.43 -16.10
CA MET A 385 14.30 9.70 -14.66
C MET A 385 13.07 10.54 -14.28
N THR A 386 11.94 10.27 -14.91
CA THR A 386 10.63 10.85 -14.58
C THR A 386 9.83 9.85 -13.78
N TYR A 387 9.35 10.28 -12.62
CA TYR A 387 8.58 9.48 -11.66
C TYR A 387 7.19 10.07 -11.49
N THR A 388 6.17 9.26 -11.72
CA THR A 388 4.77 9.61 -11.44
C THR A 388 4.48 9.24 -9.98
N LEU A 389 4.08 10.22 -9.18
CA LEU A 389 4.00 10.10 -7.72
C LEU A 389 2.58 10.23 -7.16
N ASN A 390 1.56 10.10 -7.99
CA ASN A 390 0.16 10.17 -7.58
C ASN A 390 -0.20 9.14 -6.48
N ASP A 391 0.27 7.90 -6.61
CA ASP A 391 0.03 6.82 -5.65
C ASP A 391 0.80 7.02 -4.32
N TYR A 392 1.73 7.96 -4.27
CA TYR A 392 2.55 8.30 -3.09
C TYR A 392 2.04 9.55 -2.35
N TYR A 393 0.97 10.16 -2.84
CA TYR A 393 0.33 11.28 -2.16
C TYR A 393 -0.63 10.78 -1.08
N VAL A 394 -0.52 11.37 0.10
CA VAL A 394 -1.43 11.14 1.23
C VAL A 394 -1.92 12.49 1.72
N SER A 395 -3.25 12.71 1.70
CA SER A 395 -3.83 13.92 2.28
C SER A 395 -3.74 13.90 3.80
N ASP A 396 -3.68 15.07 4.41
CA ASP A 396 -3.73 15.21 5.86
C ASP A 396 -5.08 14.70 6.39
N LEU A 397 -5.06 14.15 7.61
CA LEU A 397 -6.27 13.59 8.21
C LEU A 397 -7.32 14.70 8.46
N GLY A 398 -8.47 14.56 7.82
CA GLY A 398 -9.57 15.54 7.92
C GLY A 398 -9.38 16.80 7.07
N ASP A 399 -8.31 16.90 6.28
CA ASP A 399 -8.03 18.06 5.44
C ASP A 399 -7.59 17.67 4.03
N TYR A 400 -8.49 17.79 3.06
CA TYR A 400 -8.21 17.48 1.66
C TYR A 400 -7.43 18.56 0.92
N THR A 401 -7.25 19.73 1.55
CA THR A 401 -6.53 20.88 0.97
C THR A 401 -5.02 20.76 1.14
N ARG A 402 -4.57 19.80 1.96
CA ARG A 402 -3.17 19.56 2.29
C ARG A 402 -2.82 18.09 2.18
N GLY A 403 -1.56 17.82 1.90
CA GLY A 403 -1.03 16.48 1.93
C GLY A 403 0.44 16.42 1.57
N THR A 404 0.98 15.21 1.61
CA THR A 404 2.41 14.97 1.44
C THR A 404 2.64 13.85 0.44
N VAL A 405 3.60 14.07 -0.45
CA VAL A 405 4.23 13.01 -1.26
C VAL A 405 5.51 12.59 -0.57
N SER A 406 5.68 11.29 -0.38
CA SER A 406 6.86 10.68 0.23
C SER A 406 7.39 9.58 -0.69
N TYR A 407 8.61 9.71 -1.21
CA TYR A 407 9.16 8.81 -2.21
C TYR A 407 10.68 8.69 -2.13
N THR A 408 11.20 7.46 -2.04
CA THR A 408 12.65 7.23 -2.13
C THR A 408 13.08 7.14 -3.60
N LEU A 409 13.92 8.07 -4.02
CA LEU A 409 14.47 8.06 -5.38
C LEU A 409 15.35 6.81 -5.58
N PRO A 410 15.33 6.18 -6.77
CA PRO A 410 16.30 5.16 -7.13
C PRO A 410 17.73 5.68 -7.01
N THR A 411 18.68 4.75 -6.95
CA THR A 411 20.11 5.09 -6.87
C THR A 411 20.53 6.05 -7.96
N LEU A 412 21.07 7.18 -7.55
CA LEU A 412 21.62 8.22 -8.40
C LEU A 412 23.15 8.12 -8.48
N ASP A 413 23.72 8.60 -9.58
CA ASP A 413 25.17 8.73 -9.73
C ASP A 413 25.72 9.82 -8.79
N GLU A 414 27.02 9.76 -8.49
CA GLU A 414 27.72 10.79 -7.70
C GLU A 414 27.83 12.11 -8.49
N GLY A 415 27.56 13.23 -7.83
CA GLY A 415 27.68 14.56 -8.38
C GLY A 415 26.46 15.46 -8.17
N MET A 416 26.45 16.58 -8.89
CA MET A 416 25.37 17.55 -8.85
C MET A 416 24.16 17.08 -9.66
N HIS A 417 22.98 17.19 -9.06
CA HIS A 417 21.70 16.87 -9.67
C HIS A 417 20.69 18.00 -9.48
N THR A 418 19.69 18.01 -10.34
CA THR A 418 18.50 18.87 -10.21
C THR A 418 17.27 18.00 -10.09
N LEU A 419 16.34 18.37 -9.23
CA LEU A 419 15.02 17.74 -9.11
C LEU A 419 13.96 18.80 -9.35
N MET A 420 13.17 18.61 -10.39
CA MET A 420 11.96 19.37 -10.65
C MET A 420 10.74 18.58 -10.19
N PHE A 421 9.87 19.21 -9.41
CA PHE A 421 8.57 18.65 -9.06
C PHE A 421 7.45 19.51 -9.59
N ARG A 422 6.41 18.89 -10.17
CA ARG A 422 5.20 19.56 -10.67
C ARG A 422 3.95 18.91 -10.09
N ALA A 423 3.01 19.75 -9.69
CA ALA A 423 1.69 19.36 -9.19
C ALA A 423 0.59 20.23 -9.80
N TRP A 424 -0.63 19.76 -9.66
CA TRP A 424 -1.86 20.42 -10.11
C TRP A 424 -2.89 20.46 -8.98
N ASP A 425 -3.72 21.49 -8.96
CA ASP A 425 -4.90 21.53 -8.12
C ASP A 425 -6.11 20.86 -8.79
N MET A 426 -7.23 20.80 -8.08
CA MET A 426 -8.50 20.24 -8.60
C MET A 426 -9.15 21.12 -9.69
N MET A 427 -8.70 22.37 -9.86
CA MET A 427 -9.17 23.31 -10.89
C MET A 427 -8.25 23.34 -12.12
N ASN A 428 -7.21 22.48 -12.15
CA ASN A 428 -6.22 22.35 -13.22
C ASN A 428 -5.23 23.52 -13.33
N ASN A 429 -4.93 24.22 -12.22
CA ASN A 429 -3.81 25.14 -12.17
C ASN A 429 -2.54 24.38 -11.75
N ALA A 430 -1.40 24.71 -12.38
CA ALA A 430 -0.12 24.03 -12.17
C ALA A 430 0.82 24.83 -11.29
N ALA A 431 1.58 24.13 -10.46
CA ALA A 431 2.78 24.67 -9.83
C ALA A 431 4.00 23.79 -10.11
N THR A 432 5.16 24.42 -10.22
CA THR A 432 6.43 23.73 -10.44
C THR A 432 7.49 24.35 -9.55
N THR A 433 8.30 23.52 -8.90
CA THR A 433 9.46 23.94 -8.13
C THR A 433 10.67 23.08 -8.46
N THR A 434 11.87 23.64 -8.28
CA THR A 434 13.13 22.94 -8.60
C THR A 434 14.11 23.13 -7.47
N ILE A 435 14.81 22.09 -7.07
CA ILE A 435 15.92 22.10 -6.13
C ILE A 435 17.18 21.52 -6.77
N GLU A 436 18.34 21.95 -6.28
CA GLU A 436 19.65 21.39 -6.63
C GLU A 436 20.20 20.64 -5.42
N PHE A 437 20.99 19.58 -5.63
CA PHE A 437 21.62 18.80 -4.58
C PHE A 437 22.84 18.06 -5.10
N GLU A 438 23.75 17.71 -4.19
CA GLU A 438 24.94 16.91 -4.50
C GLU A 438 24.78 15.50 -3.94
N VAL A 439 24.85 14.48 -4.80
CA VAL A 439 24.90 13.09 -4.38
C VAL A 439 26.34 12.73 -4.03
N VAL A 440 26.55 12.27 -2.78
CA VAL A 440 27.87 11.85 -2.29
C VAL A 440 27.82 10.36 -1.93
N LYS A 441 28.62 9.58 -2.63
CA LYS A 441 28.71 8.14 -2.41
C LYS A 441 29.27 7.83 -1.02
N GLY A 442 28.59 6.93 -0.30
CA GLY A 442 29.00 6.55 1.04
C GLY A 442 28.81 7.64 2.09
N LEU A 443 27.94 8.62 1.86
CA LEU A 443 27.59 9.64 2.83
C LEU A 443 27.03 9.02 4.11
N ARG A 444 27.67 9.28 5.25
CA ARG A 444 27.25 8.75 6.56
C ARG A 444 25.87 9.30 6.97
N PRO A 445 25.04 8.50 7.67
CA PRO A 445 23.79 9.01 8.23
C PRO A 445 24.06 10.16 9.21
N ARG A 446 23.14 11.11 9.31
CA ARG A 446 23.22 12.23 10.25
C ARG A 446 22.13 12.08 11.31
N ILE A 447 22.52 12.21 12.58
CA ILE A 447 21.60 12.34 13.69
C ILE A 447 21.28 13.83 13.84
N LEU A 448 20.00 14.18 13.68
CA LEU A 448 19.52 15.55 13.78
C LEU A 448 19.32 15.93 15.25
N ASP A 449 18.62 15.07 16.01
CA ASP A 449 18.46 15.26 17.47
C ASP A 449 18.19 13.92 18.18
N ILE A 450 18.40 13.92 19.50
CA ILE A 450 17.94 12.88 20.41
C ILE A 450 17.46 13.52 21.72
N THR A 451 16.24 13.20 22.12
CA THR A 451 15.59 13.71 23.34
C THR A 451 14.90 12.60 24.10
N THR A 452 14.37 12.94 25.27
CA THR A 452 13.53 12.05 26.09
C THR A 452 12.23 12.74 26.47
N THR A 453 11.12 12.02 26.49
CA THR A 453 9.79 12.58 26.82
C THR A 453 9.71 13.09 28.27
N HIS A 454 10.47 12.48 29.18
CA HIS A 454 10.49 12.83 30.60
C HIS A 454 11.92 12.96 31.10
N SER A 455 12.29 14.14 31.55
CA SER A 455 13.50 14.42 32.34
C SER A 455 13.20 15.58 33.28
N PRO A 456 12.89 15.30 34.56
CA PRO A 456 13.05 14.06 35.32
C PRO A 456 12.04 12.95 34.94
N ALA A 457 12.54 11.71 34.81
CA ALA A 457 11.77 10.50 34.61
C ALA A 457 11.51 9.80 35.94
N ARG A 458 10.33 9.18 36.12
CA ARG A 458 9.96 8.47 37.37
C ARG A 458 9.81 6.97 37.19
N GLU A 459 9.03 6.52 36.22
CA GLU A 459 8.73 5.11 35.97
C GLU A 459 9.29 4.66 34.63
N HIS A 460 9.17 5.50 33.61
CA HIS A 460 9.65 5.25 32.26
C HIS A 460 9.99 6.57 31.57
N THR A 461 10.67 6.48 30.46
CA THR A 461 10.85 7.56 29.49
C THR A 461 10.90 6.98 28.08
N THR A 462 10.55 7.78 27.10
CA THR A 462 10.67 7.41 25.68
C THR A 462 11.80 8.21 25.07
N PHE A 463 12.78 7.54 24.49
CA PHE A 463 13.76 8.19 23.64
C PHE A 463 13.12 8.54 22.30
N MET A 464 13.34 9.76 21.83
CA MET A 464 12.94 10.26 20.51
C MET A 464 14.22 10.65 19.76
N LEU A 465 14.54 9.89 18.74
CA LEU A 465 15.70 10.09 17.87
C LEU A 465 15.21 10.58 16.51
N THR A 466 15.84 11.64 15.99
CA THR A 466 15.61 12.11 14.63
C THR A 466 16.87 11.97 13.79
N HIS A 467 16.74 11.40 12.58
CA HIS A 467 17.85 11.12 11.67
C HIS A 467 17.48 11.40 10.20
N ASP A 468 18.46 11.46 9.31
CA ASP A 468 18.32 11.80 7.89
C ASP A 468 18.25 10.57 6.96
N ARG A 469 17.73 9.43 7.44
CA ARG A 469 17.58 8.18 6.68
C ARG A 469 16.17 7.60 6.82
N PRO A 470 15.10 8.36 6.47
CA PRO A 470 13.77 7.77 6.39
C PRO A 470 13.71 6.71 5.29
N GLU A 471 12.79 5.75 5.41
CA GLU A 471 12.57 4.64 4.48
C GLU A 471 13.85 3.82 4.12
N THR A 472 14.87 3.92 4.97
CA THR A 472 16.15 3.21 4.82
C THR A 472 16.40 2.32 6.03
N GLU A 473 16.82 1.09 5.79
CA GLU A 473 17.23 0.19 6.89
C GLU A 473 18.50 0.72 7.55
N VAL A 474 18.42 1.01 8.83
CA VAL A 474 19.53 1.45 9.67
C VAL A 474 19.59 0.65 10.97
N THR A 475 20.79 0.46 11.52
CA THR A 475 20.93 -0.04 12.88
C THR A 475 20.94 1.14 13.84
N ILE A 476 19.95 1.20 14.72
CA ILE A 476 19.83 2.22 15.77
C ILE A 476 20.27 1.61 17.10
N SER A 477 21.18 2.30 17.81
CA SER A 477 21.62 1.90 19.14
C SER A 477 21.51 3.09 20.09
N ILE A 478 20.90 2.86 21.27
CA ILE A 478 20.79 3.86 22.35
C ILE A 478 21.50 3.29 23.58
N GLU A 479 22.38 4.08 24.17
CA GLU A 479 23.15 3.72 25.36
C GLU A 479 22.89 4.70 26.49
N VAL A 480 22.71 4.14 27.71
CA VAL A 480 22.63 4.90 28.96
C VAL A 480 23.81 4.52 29.83
N PHE A 481 24.51 5.51 30.37
CA PHE A 481 25.72 5.31 31.16
C PHE A 481 25.81 6.27 32.34
N ASP A 482 26.61 5.95 33.34
CA ASP A 482 26.90 6.81 34.46
C ASP A 482 28.01 7.83 34.14
N PHE A 483 28.30 8.75 35.08
CA PHE A 483 29.32 9.76 34.89
C PHE A 483 30.74 9.21 34.77
N SER A 484 30.99 7.94 35.16
CA SER A 484 32.27 7.28 34.96
C SER A 484 32.42 6.71 33.54
N GLY A 485 31.37 6.77 32.73
CA GLY A 485 31.35 6.20 31.38
C GLY A 485 30.97 4.72 31.32
N ARG A 486 30.59 4.11 32.45
CA ARG A 486 30.14 2.73 32.49
C ARG A 486 28.73 2.62 31.90
N THR A 487 28.57 1.81 30.85
CA THR A 487 27.26 1.52 30.25
C THR A 487 26.39 0.73 31.23
N LEU A 488 25.21 1.26 31.53
CA LEU A 488 24.23 0.66 32.41
C LEU A 488 23.13 -0.06 31.63
N TRP A 489 22.80 0.47 30.46
CA TRP A 489 21.80 -0.11 29.57
C TRP A 489 22.14 0.22 28.12
N ARG A 490 21.80 -0.71 27.24
CA ARG A 490 21.94 -0.54 25.79
C ARG A 490 20.81 -1.28 25.08
N HIS A 491 20.25 -0.63 24.09
CA HIS A 491 19.35 -1.24 23.10
C HIS A 491 19.99 -1.08 21.71
N SER A 492 19.81 -2.08 20.85
CA SER A 492 20.27 -2.01 19.46
C SER A 492 19.39 -2.87 18.60
N GLU A 493 18.81 -2.30 17.55
CA GLU A 493 17.98 -3.00 16.59
C GLU A 493 18.15 -2.46 15.17
N GLN A 494 17.77 -3.26 14.17
CA GLN A 494 17.60 -2.81 12.80
C GLN A 494 16.19 -2.26 12.66
N ALA A 495 16.06 -1.07 12.11
CA ALA A 495 14.79 -0.37 11.92
C ALA A 495 14.75 0.33 10.57
N THR A 496 13.58 0.35 9.96
CA THR A 496 13.22 1.23 8.85
C THR A 496 12.11 2.14 9.33
N THR A 497 12.37 3.43 9.41
CA THR A 497 11.37 4.40 9.86
C THR A 497 10.68 5.04 8.65
N PRO A 498 9.35 5.20 8.69
CA PRO A 498 8.61 5.80 7.57
C PRO A 498 8.87 7.31 7.43
N ASP A 499 9.40 7.92 8.50
CA ASP A 499 9.81 9.32 8.56
C ASP A 499 11.19 9.44 9.22
N ASN A 500 11.57 10.66 9.56
CA ASN A 500 12.84 10.95 10.23
C ASN A 500 12.88 10.51 11.71
N SER A 501 11.80 9.96 12.27
CA SER A 501 11.64 9.76 13.71
C SER A 501 11.71 8.28 14.09
N TYR A 502 12.47 8.01 15.17
CA TYR A 502 12.49 6.71 15.83
C TYR A 502 12.20 6.91 17.32
N THR A 503 11.31 6.09 17.88
CA THR A 503 10.93 6.15 19.29
C THR A 503 11.16 4.82 19.99
N LEU A 504 11.69 4.88 21.22
CA LEU A 504 11.97 3.70 22.04
C LEU A 504 11.57 3.93 23.50
N ASN A 505 10.61 3.13 23.99
CA ASN A 505 10.19 3.15 25.40
C ASN A 505 11.22 2.42 26.26
N TRP A 506 11.56 3.02 27.41
CA TRP A 506 12.50 2.43 28.37
C TRP A 506 12.00 2.60 29.80
N GLY A 507 11.95 1.48 30.56
CA GLY A 507 11.46 1.39 31.94
C GLY A 507 12.47 1.75 33.02
N LEU A 508 13.52 2.52 32.69
CA LEU A 508 14.56 2.98 33.64
C LEU A 508 15.31 1.85 34.36
N ASN A 509 15.54 0.74 33.68
CA ASN A 509 16.23 -0.43 34.20
C ASN A 509 17.60 -0.60 33.55
N THR A 510 18.52 -1.25 34.29
CA THR A 510 19.80 -1.71 33.71
C THR A 510 19.59 -2.86 32.73
N ALA A 511 20.64 -3.26 32.02
CA ALA A 511 20.63 -4.43 31.14
C ALA A 511 20.29 -5.75 31.87
N SER A 512 20.52 -5.82 33.20
CA SER A 512 20.14 -6.95 34.05
C SER A 512 18.72 -6.85 34.62
N GLY A 513 17.92 -5.84 34.22
CA GLY A 513 16.55 -5.62 34.69
C GLY A 513 16.46 -4.92 36.07
N GLN A 514 17.58 -4.54 36.68
CA GLN A 514 17.58 -3.83 37.96
C GLN A 514 17.19 -2.36 37.76
N PRO A 515 16.27 -1.82 38.58
CA PRO A 515 15.87 -0.41 38.46
C PRO A 515 17.02 0.54 38.80
N LEU A 516 17.17 1.58 38.01
CA LEU A 516 18.11 2.66 38.28
C LEU A 516 17.60 3.55 39.43
N GLY A 517 18.48 3.95 40.32
CA GLY A 517 18.15 4.85 41.44
C GLY A 517 17.96 6.31 41.00
N THR A 518 17.50 7.14 41.96
CA THR A 518 17.47 8.61 41.76
C THR A 518 18.87 9.13 41.47
N GLY A 519 19.01 9.88 40.38
CA GLY A 519 20.32 10.39 39.96
C GLY A 519 20.28 11.02 38.58
N VAL A 520 21.46 11.51 38.14
CA VAL A 520 21.64 12.00 36.79
C VAL A 520 22.46 10.98 36.00
N TYR A 521 21.97 10.63 34.84
CA TYR A 521 22.55 9.68 33.90
C TYR A 521 22.85 10.36 32.58
N LEU A 522 23.66 9.73 31.77
CA LEU A 522 24.02 10.20 30.46
C LEU A 522 23.52 9.21 29.41
N TYR A 523 23.12 9.73 28.24
CA TYR A 523 22.71 8.89 27.12
C TYR A 523 23.20 9.44 25.79
N ARG A 524 23.32 8.55 24.80
CA ARG A 524 23.62 8.87 23.40
C ARG A 524 22.97 7.86 22.47
N ALA A 525 22.75 8.26 21.23
CA ALA A 525 22.34 7.38 20.15
C ALA A 525 23.44 7.21 19.11
N THR A 526 23.42 6.07 18.44
CA THR A 526 24.24 5.76 17.28
C THR A 526 23.35 5.25 16.17
N VAL A 527 23.52 5.78 14.96
CA VAL A 527 22.84 5.33 13.73
C VAL A 527 23.89 4.83 12.76
N SER A 528 23.73 3.59 12.31
CA SER A 528 24.64 2.94 11.36
C SER A 528 23.88 2.49 10.13
N SER A 529 24.45 2.73 8.95
CA SER A 529 23.99 2.23 7.66
C SER A 529 25.14 1.54 6.94
N ALA A 530 24.91 1.02 5.73
CA ALA A 530 25.97 0.52 4.87
C ALA A 530 27.04 1.59 4.56
N SER A 531 26.67 2.88 4.59
CA SER A 531 27.55 4.03 4.33
C SER A 531 28.39 4.46 5.54
N GLY A 532 28.18 3.88 6.73
CA GLY A 532 28.94 4.19 7.94
C GLY A 532 28.09 4.49 9.15
N THR A 533 28.73 5.04 10.18
CA THR A 533 28.13 5.22 11.51
C THR A 533 28.27 6.67 11.96
N SER A 534 27.21 7.19 12.59
CA SER A 534 27.21 8.47 13.29
C SER A 534 26.70 8.32 14.72
N THR A 535 27.27 9.11 15.63
CA THR A 535 26.91 9.09 17.05
C THR A 535 26.53 10.49 17.50
N SER A 536 25.44 10.60 18.25
CA SER A 536 24.94 11.86 18.79
C SER A 536 25.89 12.45 19.85
N ARG A 537 25.69 13.74 20.15
CA ARG A 537 26.22 14.31 21.39
C ARG A 537 25.60 13.60 22.59
N VAL A 538 26.36 13.55 23.69
CA VAL A 538 25.87 13.03 24.97
C VAL A 538 24.85 13.99 25.58
N ARG A 539 23.72 13.47 26.03
CA ARG A 539 22.66 14.21 26.71
C ARG A 539 22.50 13.72 28.16
N LYS A 540 21.88 14.54 29.00
CA LYS A 540 21.60 14.24 30.41
C LYS A 540 20.17 13.78 30.58
N LEU A 541 19.97 12.78 31.42
CA LEU A 541 18.67 12.30 31.88
C LEU A 541 18.65 12.30 33.40
N THR A 542 17.70 12.96 34.01
CA THR A 542 17.47 12.92 35.47
C THR A 542 16.41 11.85 35.77
N ILE A 543 16.69 10.98 36.74
CA ILE A 543 15.73 10.00 37.27
C ILE A 543 15.40 10.39 38.71
N LEU A 544 14.11 10.44 39.03
CA LEU A 544 13.56 10.67 40.37
C LEU A 544 12.63 9.52 40.73
N ARG A 545 13.07 8.68 41.67
CA ARG A 545 12.24 7.61 42.24
C ARG A 545 11.85 7.90 43.66
#